data_0779e842f9db0d3e20ee22525bebd885
#
_entry.id   0779e842f9db0d3e20ee22525bebd885
#
_cell.length_a   1.000
_cell.length_b   1.000
_cell.length_c   1.000
_cell.angle_alpha   90.00
_cell.angle_beta   90.00
_cell.angle_gamma   90.00
#
_symmetry.space_group_name_H-M   'P 1'
#
loop_
_entity.id
_entity.type
_entity.pdbx_description
1 polymer ?
#
loop_
_entity_poly.entity_id
_entity_poly.type
_entity_poly.pdbx_seq_one_letter_code
_entity_poly.pdbx_strand_id
1 'polypeptide(L)'
;MKLVVSVMPKSLEEAQELDATRYEDADIIEWRADFLAKDAILQIAPAIFEKFAGRELVFTLRTRAEGGEIELSSEEYVQIIKEVAQLYQPDYIDFEYYSYKDVFEEMLDFPNLVLSYHNFQETPENMMEILSELTSLSPKVVKVSVMAHTEQDVLDLMNYTRGFKTLNPEQEYVTISMGKMGKVSRITSDVTGSSWSFASLDEASAPGQISLSNMKKIREILDEA
;
A
#
# COMPACT_ATOMS: atom_id res chain seq x y z
N MET A 1 12.79 7.47 -3.23
CA MET A 1 11.70 6.43 -3.12
C MET A 1 11.73 5.81 -1.74
N LYS A 2 10.56 5.73 -1.02
CA LYS A 2 10.46 4.99 0.26
C LYS A 2 10.24 3.50 0.01
N LEU A 3 10.89 2.64 0.80
CA LEU A 3 10.70 1.20 0.79
C LEU A 3 9.69 0.80 1.86
N VAL A 4 8.60 0.16 1.45
CA VAL A 4 7.55 -0.35 2.34
C VAL A 4 7.70 -1.85 2.48
N VAL A 5 7.58 -2.36 3.71
CA VAL A 5 7.55 -3.81 3.98
C VAL A 5 6.31 -4.15 4.77
N SER A 6 5.58 -5.16 4.30
CA SER A 6 4.37 -5.64 4.98
C SER A 6 4.71 -6.60 6.11
N VAL A 7 4.00 -6.46 7.24
CA VAL A 7 3.92 -7.44 8.33
C VAL A 7 2.53 -8.06 8.34
N MET A 8 2.47 -9.38 8.38
CA MET A 8 1.25 -10.18 8.17
C MET A 8 1.07 -11.24 9.26
N PRO A 9 1.10 -10.88 10.56
CA PRO A 9 0.91 -11.87 11.62
C PRO A 9 -0.51 -12.42 11.56
N LYS A 10 -0.63 -13.73 11.80
CA LYS A 10 -1.91 -14.46 11.80
C LYS A 10 -2.46 -14.70 13.21
N SER A 11 -1.70 -14.32 14.24
CA SER A 11 -2.06 -14.46 15.66
C SER A 11 -1.34 -13.42 16.51
N LEU A 12 -1.77 -13.30 17.78
CA LEU A 12 -1.08 -12.47 18.78
C LEU A 12 0.34 -12.99 19.06
N GLU A 13 0.52 -14.31 19.08
CA GLU A 13 1.84 -14.94 19.29
C GLU A 13 2.81 -14.53 18.16
N GLU A 14 2.39 -14.68 16.90
CA GLU A 14 3.20 -14.24 15.75
C GLU A 14 3.51 -12.75 15.81
N ALA A 15 2.54 -11.89 16.18
CA ALA A 15 2.75 -10.45 16.32
C ALA A 15 3.80 -10.12 17.40
N GLN A 16 3.77 -10.85 18.54
CA GLN A 16 4.74 -10.69 19.62
C GLN A 16 6.14 -11.19 19.25
N GLU A 17 6.22 -12.25 18.44
CA GLU A 17 7.49 -12.86 18.00
C GLU A 17 8.15 -12.10 16.83
N LEU A 18 7.48 -11.13 16.19
CA LEU A 18 8.08 -10.32 15.14
C LEU A 18 9.38 -9.68 15.63
N ASP A 19 10.46 -9.90 14.89
CA ASP A 19 11.75 -9.25 15.14
C ASP A 19 11.83 -7.94 14.34
N ALA A 20 11.61 -6.81 15.02
CA ALA A 20 11.61 -5.49 14.42
C ALA A 20 12.97 -5.11 13.77
N THR A 21 14.09 -5.73 14.21
CA THR A 21 15.41 -5.44 13.64
C THR A 21 15.53 -5.89 12.18
N ARG A 22 14.77 -6.89 11.77
CA ARG A 22 14.74 -7.35 10.38
C ARG A 22 14.18 -6.33 9.40
N TYR A 23 13.48 -5.31 9.91
CA TYR A 23 12.82 -4.26 9.13
C TYR A 23 13.60 -2.94 9.13
N GLU A 24 14.82 -2.89 9.65
CA GLU A 24 15.62 -1.64 9.79
C GLU A 24 15.82 -0.91 8.45
N ASP A 25 15.95 -1.65 7.36
CA ASP A 25 16.14 -1.10 6.02
C ASP A 25 14.82 -0.65 5.34
N ALA A 26 13.66 -0.90 5.95
CA ALA A 26 12.38 -0.38 5.47
C ALA A 26 12.16 1.06 5.96
N ASP A 27 11.64 1.93 5.12
CA ASP A 27 11.28 3.29 5.49
C ASP A 27 9.89 3.32 6.15
N ILE A 28 8.96 2.48 5.68
CA ILE A 28 7.58 2.36 6.15
C ILE A 28 7.25 0.90 6.45
N ILE A 29 6.50 0.66 7.52
CA ILE A 29 5.93 -0.64 7.84
C ILE A 29 4.45 -0.65 7.46
N GLU A 30 4.01 -1.60 6.64
CA GLU A 30 2.59 -1.81 6.38
C GLU A 30 2.07 -2.95 7.27
N TRP A 31 1.12 -2.68 8.15
CA TRP A 31 0.43 -3.76 8.86
C TRP A 31 -0.77 -4.25 8.04
N ARG A 32 -0.68 -5.47 7.52
CA ARG A 32 -1.73 -6.21 6.82
C ARG A 32 -2.62 -6.92 7.84
N ALA A 33 -3.58 -6.21 8.38
CA ALA A 33 -4.49 -6.71 9.42
C ALA A 33 -5.51 -7.74 8.89
N ASP A 34 -5.69 -7.80 7.58
CA ASP A 34 -6.60 -8.74 6.91
C ASP A 34 -6.20 -10.22 7.05
N PHE A 35 -4.98 -10.53 7.48
CA PHE A 35 -4.56 -11.91 7.83
C PHE A 35 -5.12 -12.40 9.16
N LEU A 36 -5.83 -11.54 9.91
CA LEU A 36 -6.46 -11.83 11.18
C LEU A 36 -7.98 -12.00 11.04
N ALA A 37 -8.58 -12.74 11.97
CA ALA A 37 -10.01 -12.65 12.15
C ALA A 37 -10.42 -11.24 12.62
N LYS A 38 -11.54 -10.70 12.13
CA LYS A 38 -11.96 -9.32 12.42
C LYS A 38 -11.95 -8.98 13.90
N ASP A 39 -12.42 -9.90 14.75
CA ASP A 39 -12.52 -9.70 16.19
C ASP A 39 -11.15 -9.70 16.92
N ALA A 40 -10.09 -10.17 16.23
CA ALA A 40 -8.73 -10.18 16.76
C ALA A 40 -7.93 -8.92 16.42
N ILE A 41 -8.34 -8.13 15.42
CA ILE A 41 -7.57 -6.99 14.92
C ILE A 41 -7.27 -5.99 16.05
N LEU A 42 -8.29 -5.54 16.76
CA LEU A 42 -8.11 -4.57 17.87
C LEU A 42 -7.36 -5.16 19.08
N GLN A 43 -7.41 -6.48 19.28
CA GLN A 43 -6.68 -7.14 20.35
C GLN A 43 -5.17 -7.22 20.05
N ILE A 44 -4.82 -7.32 18.77
CA ILE A 44 -3.44 -7.48 18.30
C ILE A 44 -2.80 -6.13 17.98
N ALA A 45 -3.58 -5.11 17.64
CA ALA A 45 -3.10 -3.77 17.32
C ALA A 45 -2.06 -3.23 18.33
N PRO A 46 -2.26 -3.30 19.67
CA PRO A 46 -1.25 -2.83 20.64
C PRO A 46 0.13 -3.44 20.41
N ALA A 47 0.20 -4.74 20.12
CA ALA A 47 1.47 -5.45 19.92
C ALA A 47 2.21 -4.93 18.67
N ILE A 48 1.49 -4.63 17.59
CA ILE A 48 2.08 -4.10 16.35
C ILE A 48 2.55 -2.65 16.55
N PHE A 49 1.70 -1.78 17.10
CA PHE A 49 2.04 -0.37 17.29
C PHE A 49 3.17 -0.17 18.30
N GLU A 50 3.24 -0.98 19.35
CA GLU A 50 4.37 -0.98 20.29
C GLU A 50 5.66 -1.48 19.64
N LYS A 51 5.58 -2.59 18.90
CA LYS A 51 6.72 -3.22 18.22
C LYS A 51 7.41 -2.28 17.23
N PHE A 52 6.63 -1.49 16.50
CA PHE A 52 7.14 -0.56 15.49
C PHE A 52 7.03 0.91 15.93
N ALA A 53 6.99 1.18 17.24
CA ALA A 53 6.97 2.53 17.76
C ALA A 53 8.14 3.38 17.24
N GLY A 54 7.83 4.59 16.74
CA GLY A 54 8.80 5.49 16.14
C GLY A 54 9.11 5.21 14.66
N ARG A 55 8.41 4.24 14.03
CA ARG A 55 8.48 3.97 12.58
C ARG A 55 7.21 4.49 11.90
N GLU A 56 7.33 4.96 10.65
CA GLU A 56 6.13 5.25 9.86
C GLU A 56 5.34 3.95 9.62
N LEU A 57 4.03 3.97 9.92
CA LEU A 57 3.16 2.81 9.83
C LEU A 57 1.94 3.08 8.96
N VAL A 58 1.69 2.18 8.00
CA VAL A 58 0.44 2.10 7.23
C VAL A 58 -0.45 1.02 7.84
N PHE A 59 -1.65 1.37 8.26
CA PHE A 59 -2.69 0.40 8.59
C PHE A 59 -3.43 0.01 7.31
N THR A 60 -3.42 -1.28 6.98
CA THR A 60 -4.07 -1.83 5.78
C THR A 60 -5.01 -2.96 6.16
N LEU A 61 -6.27 -2.83 5.77
CA LEU A 61 -7.30 -3.86 5.88
C LEU A 61 -7.72 -4.28 4.46
N ARG A 62 -6.86 -5.08 3.80
CA ARG A 62 -7.07 -5.52 2.42
C ARG A 62 -8.16 -6.56 2.35
N THR A 63 -9.21 -6.32 1.54
CA THR A 63 -10.31 -7.26 1.40
C THR A 63 -10.11 -8.21 0.22
N ARG A 64 -10.90 -9.29 0.19
CA ARG A 64 -10.85 -10.27 -0.91
C ARG A 64 -11.15 -9.66 -2.27
N ALA A 65 -11.97 -8.61 -2.31
CA ALA A 65 -12.30 -7.88 -3.53
C ALA A 65 -11.03 -7.30 -4.20
N GLU A 66 -10.04 -6.90 -3.39
CA GLU A 66 -8.77 -6.34 -3.84
C GLU A 66 -7.55 -7.22 -3.49
N GLY A 67 -7.75 -8.54 -3.40
CA GLY A 67 -6.67 -9.53 -3.27
C GLY A 67 -6.14 -9.73 -1.85
N GLY A 68 -6.91 -9.41 -0.84
CA GLY A 68 -6.64 -9.72 0.57
C GLY A 68 -7.33 -10.99 1.07
N GLU A 69 -7.35 -11.16 2.39
CA GLU A 69 -7.80 -12.39 3.05
C GLU A 69 -9.16 -12.25 3.74
N ILE A 70 -9.60 -11.03 4.07
CA ILE A 70 -10.82 -10.77 4.83
C ILE A 70 -11.98 -10.35 3.92
N GLU A 71 -13.21 -10.66 4.34
CA GLU A 71 -14.44 -10.19 3.70
C GLU A 71 -15.27 -9.45 4.74
N LEU A 72 -15.69 -8.22 4.46
CA LEU A 72 -16.37 -7.33 5.38
C LEU A 72 -17.51 -6.60 4.69
N SER A 73 -18.58 -6.27 5.44
CA SER A 73 -19.53 -5.27 4.97
C SER A 73 -18.91 -3.86 5.00
N SER A 74 -19.54 -2.90 4.32
CA SER A 74 -19.07 -1.51 4.32
C SER A 74 -19.01 -0.93 5.73
N GLU A 75 -20.00 -1.22 6.56
CA GLU A 75 -20.06 -0.77 7.95
C GLU A 75 -18.96 -1.40 8.82
N GLU A 76 -18.71 -2.72 8.67
CA GLU A 76 -17.63 -3.40 9.39
C GLU A 76 -16.26 -2.87 9.00
N TYR A 77 -16.05 -2.65 7.69
CA TYR A 77 -14.79 -2.13 7.15
C TYR A 77 -14.45 -0.75 7.72
N VAL A 78 -15.39 0.19 7.59
CA VAL A 78 -15.16 1.57 8.07
C VAL A 78 -15.06 1.64 9.58
N GLN A 79 -15.85 0.84 10.31
CA GLN A 79 -15.79 0.81 11.77
C GLN A 79 -14.42 0.37 12.28
N ILE A 80 -13.87 -0.74 11.79
CA ILE A 80 -12.55 -1.23 12.19
C ILE A 80 -11.48 -0.19 11.90
N ILE A 81 -11.50 0.42 10.71
CA ILE A 81 -10.52 1.45 10.34
C ILE A 81 -10.61 2.64 11.30
N LYS A 82 -11.81 3.14 11.58
CA LYS A 82 -12.01 4.27 12.49
C LYS A 82 -11.53 3.97 13.92
N GLU A 83 -11.82 2.77 14.42
CA GLU A 83 -11.39 2.37 15.76
C GLU A 83 -9.86 2.29 15.86
N VAL A 84 -9.19 1.67 14.87
CA VAL A 84 -7.72 1.63 14.84
C VAL A 84 -7.14 3.04 14.69
N ALA A 85 -7.69 3.87 13.79
CA ALA A 85 -7.21 5.22 13.57
C ALA A 85 -7.35 6.11 14.81
N GLN A 86 -8.44 6.00 15.56
CA GLN A 86 -8.68 6.78 16.77
C GLN A 86 -7.79 6.34 17.95
N LEU A 87 -7.58 5.04 18.10
CA LEU A 87 -6.84 4.48 19.22
C LEU A 87 -5.32 4.54 19.04
N TYR A 88 -4.82 4.36 17.81
CA TYR A 88 -3.40 4.14 17.55
C TYR A 88 -2.76 5.19 16.62
N GLN A 89 -3.56 5.98 15.89
CA GLN A 89 -3.11 7.08 15.04
C GLN A 89 -1.97 6.68 14.07
N PRO A 90 -2.17 5.67 13.20
CA PRO A 90 -1.18 5.30 12.21
C PRO A 90 -0.82 6.49 11.31
N ASP A 91 0.41 6.53 10.78
CA ASP A 91 0.85 7.61 9.89
C ASP A 91 0.07 7.62 8.58
N TYR A 92 -0.40 6.45 8.14
CA TYR A 92 -1.22 6.28 6.94
C TYR A 92 -2.33 5.24 7.17
N ILE A 93 -3.46 5.45 6.50
CA ILE A 93 -4.63 4.56 6.50
C ILE A 93 -4.94 4.19 5.06
N ASP A 94 -4.77 2.91 4.69
CA ASP A 94 -5.16 2.40 3.37
C ASP A 94 -6.68 2.19 3.32
N PHE A 95 -7.32 2.80 2.32
CA PHE A 95 -8.76 2.71 2.11
C PHE A 95 -9.04 2.30 0.66
N GLU A 96 -9.74 1.19 0.47
CA GLU A 96 -10.13 0.62 -0.83
C GLU A 96 -11.30 1.41 -1.43
N TYR A 97 -11.00 2.51 -2.12
CA TYR A 97 -12.01 3.47 -2.55
C TYR A 97 -13.13 2.87 -3.39
N TYR A 98 -12.81 2.07 -4.41
CA TYR A 98 -13.82 1.52 -5.31
C TYR A 98 -14.67 0.43 -4.66
N SER A 99 -14.10 -0.33 -3.74
CA SER A 99 -14.79 -1.40 -3.03
C SER A 99 -15.73 -0.87 -1.93
N TYR A 100 -15.43 0.33 -1.37
CA TYR A 100 -16.15 0.92 -0.25
C TYR A 100 -16.52 2.40 -0.47
N LYS A 101 -16.82 2.75 -1.73
CA LYS A 101 -17.17 4.12 -2.13
C LYS A 101 -18.41 4.66 -1.42
N ASP A 102 -19.35 3.78 -1.08
CA ASP A 102 -20.61 4.09 -0.40
C ASP A 102 -20.42 4.64 1.02
N VAL A 103 -19.31 4.29 1.69
CA VAL A 103 -18.98 4.76 3.04
C VAL A 103 -17.79 5.72 3.06
N PHE A 104 -17.28 6.15 1.93
CA PHE A 104 -16.10 7.01 1.84
C PHE A 104 -16.29 8.36 2.55
N GLU A 105 -17.49 8.92 2.55
CA GLU A 105 -17.78 10.18 3.24
C GLU A 105 -17.44 10.14 4.74
N GLU A 106 -17.51 8.95 5.35
CA GLU A 106 -17.15 8.75 6.76
C GLU A 106 -15.65 8.82 7.04
N MET A 107 -14.83 8.80 6.00
CA MET A 107 -13.37 8.84 6.08
C MET A 107 -12.77 10.22 5.82
N LEU A 108 -13.59 11.22 5.47
CA LEU A 108 -13.11 12.55 5.08
C LEU A 108 -12.39 13.32 6.22
N ASP A 109 -12.66 12.96 7.48
CA ASP A 109 -12.00 13.57 8.64
C ASP A 109 -10.56 13.04 8.87
N PHE A 110 -10.12 12.02 8.12
CA PHE A 110 -8.79 11.45 8.24
C PHE A 110 -7.85 12.03 7.19
N PRO A 111 -6.89 12.91 7.56
CA PRO A 111 -6.03 13.62 6.60
C PRO A 111 -4.92 12.74 5.99
N ASN A 112 -4.74 11.54 6.53
CA ASN A 112 -3.65 10.62 6.20
C ASN A 112 -4.09 9.40 5.37
N LEU A 113 -5.18 9.55 4.59
CA LEU A 113 -5.70 8.48 3.74
C LEU A 113 -4.77 8.16 2.57
N VAL A 114 -4.56 6.88 2.36
CA VAL A 114 -4.06 6.28 1.12
C VAL A 114 -5.27 5.72 0.39
N LEU A 115 -5.78 6.43 -0.63
CA LEU A 115 -6.87 5.88 -1.45
C LEU A 115 -6.29 4.87 -2.43
N SER A 116 -6.68 3.62 -2.24
CA SER A 116 -6.12 2.50 -2.98
C SER A 116 -7.11 1.90 -3.98
N TYR A 117 -6.54 1.35 -5.04
CA TYR A 117 -7.19 0.48 -6.02
C TYR A 117 -6.25 -0.64 -6.42
N HIS A 118 -6.72 -1.88 -6.34
CA HIS A 118 -5.95 -3.06 -6.76
C HIS A 118 -6.75 -3.89 -7.76
N ASN A 119 -6.11 -4.25 -8.88
CA ASN A 119 -6.66 -5.21 -9.83
C ASN A 119 -5.62 -6.31 -10.11
N PHE A 120 -5.86 -7.49 -9.56
CA PHE A 120 -4.99 -8.67 -9.74
C PHE A 120 -5.25 -9.41 -11.04
N GLN A 121 -6.24 -8.99 -11.82
CA GLN A 121 -6.59 -9.65 -13.09
C GLN A 121 -5.92 -8.97 -14.29
N GLU A 122 -5.92 -7.63 -14.33
CA GLU A 122 -5.47 -6.88 -15.50
C GLU A 122 -5.07 -5.44 -15.15
N THR A 123 -4.47 -4.73 -16.12
CA THR A 123 -4.39 -3.28 -16.16
C THR A 123 -5.62 -2.74 -16.90
N PRO A 124 -6.58 -2.07 -16.22
CA PRO A 124 -7.81 -1.60 -16.85
C PRO A 124 -7.57 -0.57 -17.97
N GLU A 125 -8.38 -0.64 -19.03
CA GLU A 125 -8.31 0.33 -20.13
C GLU A 125 -8.61 1.77 -19.67
N ASN A 126 -9.45 1.93 -18.63
CA ASN A 126 -9.84 3.22 -18.05
C ASN A 126 -8.90 3.65 -16.88
N MET A 127 -7.62 3.26 -16.93
CA MET A 127 -6.65 3.57 -15.87
C MET A 127 -6.47 5.07 -15.63
N MET A 128 -6.57 5.89 -16.68
CA MET A 128 -6.52 7.35 -16.58
C MET A 128 -7.68 7.91 -15.76
N GLU A 129 -8.89 7.42 -15.99
CA GLU A 129 -10.09 7.84 -15.25
C GLU A 129 -9.98 7.46 -13.78
N ILE A 130 -9.47 6.24 -13.48
CA ILE A 130 -9.23 5.79 -12.11
C ILE A 130 -8.24 6.72 -11.39
N LEU A 131 -7.09 7.00 -11.99
CA LEU A 131 -6.10 7.92 -11.41
C LEU A 131 -6.65 9.35 -11.27
N SER A 132 -7.43 9.82 -12.26
CA SER A 132 -8.07 11.15 -12.22
C SER A 132 -9.08 11.26 -11.08
N GLU A 133 -9.95 10.26 -10.92
CA GLU A 133 -10.95 10.25 -9.85
C GLU A 133 -10.27 10.24 -8.48
N LEU A 134 -9.34 9.31 -8.23
CA LEU A 134 -8.62 9.25 -6.96
C LEU A 134 -7.86 10.56 -6.66
N THR A 135 -7.22 11.15 -7.67
CA THR A 135 -6.49 12.43 -7.52
C THR A 135 -7.42 13.58 -7.15
N SER A 136 -8.62 13.62 -7.75
CA SER A 136 -9.62 14.69 -7.51
C SER A 136 -10.10 14.76 -6.06
N LEU A 137 -10.02 13.63 -5.33
CA LEU A 137 -10.36 13.52 -3.92
C LEU A 137 -9.27 14.04 -2.97
N SER A 138 -8.09 14.37 -3.52
CA SER A 138 -6.96 14.95 -2.78
C SER A 138 -6.55 14.16 -1.52
N PRO A 139 -6.41 12.83 -1.57
CA PRO A 139 -5.93 12.07 -0.43
C PRO A 139 -4.45 12.37 -0.13
N LYS A 140 -3.94 11.89 0.99
CA LYS A 140 -2.50 11.94 1.27
C LYS A 140 -1.70 11.20 0.20
N VAL A 141 -2.17 10.03 -0.21
CA VAL A 141 -1.53 9.19 -1.24
C VAL A 141 -2.58 8.59 -2.16
N VAL A 142 -2.35 8.65 -3.47
CA VAL A 142 -3.08 7.87 -4.49
C VAL A 142 -2.30 6.59 -4.75
N LYS A 143 -2.87 5.42 -4.44
CA LYS A 143 -2.22 4.12 -4.59
C LYS A 143 -2.95 3.24 -5.61
N VAL A 144 -2.24 2.78 -6.63
CA VAL A 144 -2.77 1.89 -7.66
C VAL A 144 -1.81 0.73 -7.89
N SER A 145 -2.34 -0.50 -7.84
CA SER A 145 -1.58 -1.71 -8.13
C SER A 145 -2.37 -2.59 -9.10
N VAL A 146 -1.86 -2.80 -10.30
CA VAL A 146 -2.58 -3.52 -11.36
C VAL A 146 -1.70 -4.58 -12.02
N MET A 147 -2.31 -5.68 -12.48
CA MET A 147 -1.59 -6.77 -13.13
C MET A 147 -1.25 -6.40 -14.58
N ALA A 148 0.03 -6.52 -14.95
CA ALA A 148 0.46 -6.36 -16.33
C ALA A 148 0.46 -7.70 -17.07
N HIS A 149 -0.14 -7.74 -18.25
CA HIS A 149 -0.09 -8.86 -19.19
C HIS A 149 0.82 -8.58 -20.39
N THR A 150 1.04 -7.30 -20.69
CA THR A 150 1.87 -6.82 -21.80
C THR A 150 2.91 -5.81 -21.32
N GLU A 151 3.96 -5.60 -22.10
CA GLU A 151 4.92 -4.53 -21.87
C GLU A 151 4.25 -3.16 -21.94
N GLN A 152 3.21 -3.03 -22.79
CA GLN A 152 2.45 -1.79 -22.94
C GLN A 152 1.72 -1.42 -21.66
N ASP A 153 1.13 -2.39 -20.94
CA ASP A 153 0.47 -2.14 -19.64
C ASP A 153 1.44 -1.49 -18.64
N VAL A 154 2.68 -1.97 -18.62
CA VAL A 154 3.72 -1.43 -17.73
C VAL A 154 4.08 0.01 -18.14
N LEU A 155 4.33 0.22 -19.44
CA LEU A 155 4.72 1.53 -19.97
C LEU A 155 3.61 2.56 -19.81
N ASP A 156 2.35 2.18 -20.03
CA ASP A 156 1.21 3.07 -19.87
C ASP A 156 1.03 3.50 -18.42
N LEU A 157 1.05 2.57 -17.46
CA LEU A 157 0.97 2.91 -16.04
C LEU A 157 2.10 3.86 -15.62
N MET A 158 3.34 3.59 -16.05
CA MET A 158 4.49 4.45 -15.75
C MET A 158 4.33 5.86 -16.38
N ASN A 159 3.84 5.95 -17.62
CA ASN A 159 3.58 7.23 -18.28
C ASN A 159 2.44 8.01 -17.61
N TYR A 160 1.35 7.34 -17.23
CA TYR A 160 0.24 7.97 -16.51
C TYR A 160 0.74 8.52 -15.17
N THR A 161 1.49 7.71 -14.40
CA THR A 161 2.06 8.15 -13.12
C THR A 161 2.89 9.43 -13.28
N ARG A 162 3.80 9.44 -14.24
CA ARG A 162 4.63 10.61 -14.54
C ARG A 162 3.79 11.82 -14.94
N GLY A 163 2.77 11.61 -15.78
CA GLY A 163 1.87 12.66 -16.21
C GLY A 163 1.12 13.29 -15.04
N PHE A 164 0.49 12.46 -14.21
CA PHE A 164 -0.25 12.91 -13.01
C PHE A 164 0.67 13.60 -12.00
N LYS A 165 1.87 13.05 -11.76
CA LYS A 165 2.85 13.68 -10.85
C LYS A 165 3.34 15.03 -11.36
N THR A 166 3.50 15.18 -12.67
CA THR A 166 3.89 16.46 -13.28
C THR A 166 2.80 17.53 -13.14
N LEU A 167 1.54 17.13 -13.31
CA LEU A 167 0.38 18.03 -13.19
C LEU A 167 0.03 18.35 -11.73
N ASN A 168 0.34 17.45 -10.81
CA ASN A 168 0.03 17.56 -9.38
C ASN A 168 1.29 17.30 -8.55
N PRO A 169 2.26 18.22 -8.52
CA PRO A 169 3.58 17.98 -7.94
C PRO A 169 3.55 17.70 -6.43
N GLU A 170 2.55 18.23 -5.70
CA GLU A 170 2.41 18.02 -4.25
C GLU A 170 1.69 16.70 -3.90
N GLN A 171 0.94 16.11 -4.84
CA GLN A 171 0.25 14.85 -4.60
C GLN A 171 1.24 13.68 -4.60
N GLU A 172 1.15 12.81 -3.59
CA GLU A 172 1.90 11.55 -3.59
C GLU A 172 1.15 10.48 -4.41
N TYR A 173 1.92 9.79 -5.25
CA TYR A 173 1.46 8.65 -6.04
C TYR A 173 2.26 7.40 -5.70
N VAL A 174 1.59 6.27 -5.58
CA VAL A 174 2.18 4.95 -5.44
C VAL A 174 1.55 4.07 -6.52
N THR A 175 2.26 3.84 -7.60
CA THR A 175 1.75 3.05 -8.72
C THR A 175 2.64 1.84 -8.97
N ILE A 176 2.03 0.67 -9.06
CA ILE A 176 2.73 -0.59 -9.17
C ILE A 176 2.12 -1.42 -10.30
N SER A 177 2.93 -1.72 -11.28
CA SER A 177 2.62 -2.77 -12.23
C SER A 177 3.05 -4.11 -11.64
N MET A 178 2.08 -5.02 -11.43
CA MET A 178 2.33 -6.31 -10.80
C MET A 178 2.85 -7.34 -11.81
N GLY A 179 3.37 -8.46 -11.29
CA GLY A 179 3.90 -9.55 -12.08
C GLY A 179 5.37 -9.35 -12.48
N LYS A 180 5.88 -10.32 -13.26
CA LYS A 180 7.31 -10.36 -13.63
C LYS A 180 7.74 -9.17 -14.47
N MET A 181 6.92 -8.77 -15.45
CA MET A 181 7.20 -7.63 -16.33
C MET A 181 7.13 -6.30 -15.58
N GLY A 182 6.21 -6.19 -14.62
CA GLY A 182 6.00 -4.98 -13.84
C GLY A 182 7.11 -4.65 -12.84
N LYS A 183 8.11 -5.51 -12.63
CA LYS A 183 9.22 -5.26 -11.69
C LYS A 183 9.93 -3.93 -11.95
N VAL A 184 10.02 -3.50 -13.19
CA VAL A 184 10.66 -2.23 -13.56
C VAL A 184 9.94 -1.04 -12.93
N SER A 185 8.62 -1.05 -12.82
CA SER A 185 7.85 0.05 -12.19
C SER A 185 8.21 0.26 -10.71
N ARG A 186 8.74 -0.76 -10.06
CA ARG A 186 9.11 -0.74 -8.64
C ARG A 186 10.45 -0.03 -8.35
N ILE A 187 11.26 0.17 -9.38
CA ILE A 187 12.62 0.72 -9.25
C ILE A 187 12.82 2.03 -10.01
N THR A 188 11.79 2.55 -10.66
CA THR A 188 11.87 3.72 -11.55
C THR A 188 11.19 4.97 -11.00
N SER A 189 11.14 5.12 -9.68
CA SER A 189 10.52 6.26 -8.99
C SER A 189 11.03 7.62 -9.50
N ASP A 190 12.33 7.73 -9.76
CA ASP A 190 12.95 8.98 -10.22
C ASP A 190 12.49 9.38 -11.62
N VAL A 191 12.01 8.42 -12.41
CA VAL A 191 11.45 8.65 -13.74
C VAL A 191 9.94 8.87 -13.68
N THR A 192 9.24 8.09 -12.84
CA THR A 192 7.77 8.09 -12.80
C THR A 192 7.19 9.05 -11.76
N GLY A 193 7.91 9.29 -10.68
CA GLY A 193 7.43 10.02 -9.51
C GLY A 193 6.59 9.17 -8.54
N SER A 194 6.60 7.82 -8.67
CA SER A 194 6.00 6.93 -7.68
C SER A 194 6.79 6.99 -6.37
N SER A 195 6.15 7.41 -5.28
CA SER A 195 6.83 7.77 -4.02
C SER A 195 7.29 6.56 -3.22
N TRP A 196 6.56 5.42 -3.30
CA TRP A 196 6.85 4.22 -2.54
C TRP A 196 7.01 3.00 -3.43
N SER A 197 7.76 2.01 -2.95
CA SER A 197 7.81 0.67 -3.52
C SER A 197 7.73 -0.38 -2.42
N PHE A 198 6.96 -1.44 -2.65
CA PHE A 198 6.75 -2.54 -1.71
C PHE A 198 7.77 -3.64 -1.95
N ALA A 199 8.55 -3.93 -0.92
CA ALA A 199 9.54 -5.00 -0.90
C ALA A 199 9.08 -6.16 -0.02
N SER A 200 9.57 -7.38 -0.31
CA SER A 200 9.33 -8.54 0.53
C SER A 200 10.50 -8.80 1.47
N LEU A 201 10.21 -9.25 2.70
CA LEU A 201 11.23 -9.74 3.62
C LEU A 201 11.37 -11.27 3.50
N ASP A 202 10.31 -12.00 3.77
CA ASP A 202 10.23 -13.46 3.63
C ASP A 202 9.28 -13.83 2.49
N GLU A 203 8.00 -13.64 2.69
CA GLU A 203 6.95 -13.90 1.69
C GLU A 203 6.56 -12.61 0.97
N ALA A 204 6.30 -12.72 -0.33
CA ALA A 204 5.80 -11.61 -1.12
C ALA A 204 4.30 -11.43 -0.88
N SER A 205 3.86 -10.25 -0.46
CA SER A 205 2.44 -9.92 -0.30
C SER A 205 1.73 -9.61 -1.64
N ALA A 206 2.49 -9.49 -2.74
CA ALA A 206 1.95 -9.27 -4.09
C ALA A 206 2.92 -9.77 -5.17
N PRO A 207 2.39 -10.14 -6.36
CA PRO A 207 3.21 -10.63 -7.47
C PRO A 207 4.28 -9.63 -7.92
N GLY A 208 5.50 -10.13 -8.14
CA GLY A 208 6.60 -9.33 -8.69
C GLY A 208 7.34 -8.46 -7.66
N GLN A 209 7.09 -8.62 -6.37
CA GLN A 209 7.90 -7.96 -5.34
C GLN A 209 9.37 -8.39 -5.44
N ILE A 210 10.24 -7.47 -5.04
CA ILE A 210 11.69 -7.66 -4.96
C ILE A 210 12.02 -7.69 -3.46
N SER A 211 12.98 -8.52 -3.05
CA SER A 211 13.38 -8.58 -1.64
C SER A 211 13.93 -7.25 -1.13
N LEU A 212 13.71 -6.93 0.15
CA LEU A 212 14.16 -5.69 0.77
C LEU A 212 15.67 -5.47 0.57
N SER A 213 16.48 -6.53 0.76
CA SER A 213 17.93 -6.46 0.57
C SER A 213 18.34 -6.12 -0.87
N ASN A 214 17.61 -6.62 -1.87
CA ASN A 214 17.87 -6.28 -3.27
C ASN A 214 17.35 -4.88 -3.60
N MET A 215 16.19 -4.48 -3.09
CA MET A 215 15.68 -3.12 -3.27
C MET A 215 16.61 -2.05 -2.68
N LYS A 216 17.19 -2.33 -1.51
CA LYS A 216 18.21 -1.46 -0.89
C LYS A 216 19.41 -1.29 -1.81
N LYS A 217 19.98 -2.38 -2.32
CA LYS A 217 21.12 -2.34 -3.26
C LYS A 217 20.79 -1.59 -4.55
N ILE A 218 19.59 -1.80 -5.11
CA ILE A 218 19.15 -1.10 -6.32
C ILE A 218 19.04 0.41 -6.03
N ARG A 219 18.45 0.80 -4.90
CA ARG A 219 18.36 2.20 -4.48
C ARG A 219 19.75 2.83 -4.35
N GLU A 220 20.68 2.17 -3.65
CA GLU A 220 22.07 2.62 -3.52
C GLU A 220 22.73 2.85 -4.90
N ILE A 221 22.60 1.90 -5.83
CA ILE A 221 23.14 2.01 -7.20
C ILE A 221 22.51 3.17 -7.98
N LEU A 222 21.21 3.39 -7.84
CA LEU A 222 20.51 4.46 -8.55
C LEU A 222 20.81 5.85 -7.97
N ASP A 223 21.14 5.92 -6.68
CA ASP A 223 21.51 7.16 -5.97
C ASP A 223 23.01 7.51 -6.17
N GLU A 224 23.83 6.56 -6.64
CA GLU A 224 25.22 6.80 -7.04
C GLU A 224 25.29 7.57 -8.39
N ALA A 225 25.29 8.91 -8.34
CA ALA A 225 25.39 9.76 -9.54
C ALA A 225 26.77 10.40 -9.68
#